data_5cf90dabf64ec89ae2056852d8469f0e
#
_entry.id   5cf90dabf64ec89ae2056852d8469f0e
#
_cell.length_a   1.000
_cell.length_b   1.000
_cell.length_c   1.000
_cell.angle_alpha   90.00
_cell.angle_beta   90.00
_cell.angle_gamma   90.00
#
_symmetry.space_group_name_H-M   'P 1'
#
loop_
_entity.id
_entity.type
_entity.pdbx_description
1 polymer ?
#
loop_
_entity_poly.entity_id
_entity_poly.type
_entity_poly.pdbx_seq_one_letter_code
_entity_poly.pdbx_strand_id
1 'polypeptide(L)'
;MDQSQTPLFTKLQAHYLRKPISFHVPGHKNGRVFPEKLGSLFSAILNIDVTELRGLDDLHDPEGVIAESQYLAANLYGVNKTYFLVNGSTVGNLASILSVVSQDDIVIVQRDCHKSVLNALKMANARPIFIAPEYDGNVNVCTGVNQEDVIKAIKQYPYAKAVILTNPNYYGITRELKGIIDVAHDHQIPVIVDEAHGAHFILGDPFPKSAVQTGADLVIQSAHKTLPAMTMGSYLHVQGTFINVDRLEFYLRALQSSSPSYPLMASLDLARFYLAQLKSEKIQVRSLVQSLTQFKKRLNGIEGIKVVSPMESYVKEDPLKVMIEPVHSCIKTGYNLQKQLESQQIYSELADPFHVLLVLPLSEQFPFEQSLQKIKKALVEIINTETSFDINQICPFPFQNTTLAISYEEMHLLKKRTVPFEEAIGKVAASPVIPYPPGIPILLEGELITKRHLDYISHLQELGAKIQGGQALSNQQLEVF
;
A
#
# COMPACT_ATOMS: atom_id res chain seq x y z
N MET A 1 28.19 8.65 -0.89
CA MET A 1 27.55 9.96 -0.64
C MET A 1 27.31 10.19 0.82
N ASP A 2 27.34 11.45 1.23
CA ASP A 2 27.03 11.82 2.62
C ASP A 2 25.50 11.82 2.84
N GLN A 3 25.00 10.74 3.39
CA GLN A 3 23.59 10.55 3.72
C GLN A 3 23.12 11.39 4.92
N SER A 4 24.02 12.11 5.60
CA SER A 4 23.68 13.00 6.71
C SER A 4 23.07 14.34 6.25
N GLN A 5 23.17 14.65 4.95
CA GLN A 5 22.60 15.86 4.38
C GLN A 5 21.07 15.75 4.21
N THR A 6 20.37 16.87 4.39
CA THR A 6 18.92 17.04 4.17
C THR A 6 18.69 18.29 3.31
N PRO A 7 19.01 18.25 2.00
CA PRO A 7 19.12 19.45 1.19
C PRO A 7 17.84 20.28 1.14
N LEU A 8 16.69 19.62 0.87
CA LEU A 8 15.40 20.30 0.78
C LEU A 8 14.94 20.83 2.15
N PHE A 9 14.99 19.98 3.18
CA PHE A 9 14.61 20.42 4.53
C PHE A 9 15.49 21.57 5.04
N THR A 10 16.81 21.45 4.90
CA THR A 10 17.77 22.49 5.32
C THR A 10 17.50 23.81 4.59
N LYS A 11 17.17 23.74 3.29
CA LYS A 11 16.87 24.95 2.52
C LYS A 11 15.56 25.61 2.94
N LEU A 12 14.53 24.84 3.21
CA LEU A 12 13.25 25.35 3.74
C LEU A 12 13.43 25.97 5.14
N GLN A 13 14.21 25.31 6.00
CA GLN A 13 14.54 25.86 7.31
C GLN A 13 15.27 27.20 7.21
N ALA A 14 16.27 27.32 6.31
CA ALA A 14 16.99 28.55 6.06
C ALA A 14 16.07 29.66 5.48
N HIS A 15 15.12 29.29 4.61
CA HIS A 15 14.10 30.23 4.11
C HIS A 15 13.23 30.77 5.24
N TYR A 16 12.72 29.89 6.10
CA TYR A 16 11.90 30.24 7.26
C TYR A 16 12.64 31.19 8.21
N LEU A 17 13.91 30.89 8.54
CA LEU A 17 14.72 31.69 9.47
C LEU A 17 14.98 33.15 8.99
N ARG A 18 14.91 33.39 7.68
CA ARG A 18 15.02 34.74 7.09
C ARG A 18 13.78 35.61 7.31
N LYS A 19 12.66 35.01 7.79
CA LYS A 19 11.38 35.71 8.03
C LYS A 19 10.90 36.50 6.81
N PRO A 20 10.77 35.88 5.62
CA PRO A 20 10.47 36.61 4.40
C PRO A 20 9.11 37.27 4.45
N ILE A 21 8.97 38.40 3.73
CA ILE A 21 7.67 39.01 3.44
C ILE A 21 7.21 38.45 2.09
N SER A 22 6.15 37.65 2.10
CA SER A 22 5.66 36.99 0.90
C SER A 22 4.45 37.69 0.32
N PHE A 23 4.57 38.12 -0.94
CA PHE A 23 3.44 38.49 -1.80
C PHE A 23 3.09 37.34 -2.76
N HIS A 24 3.83 36.25 -2.70
CA HIS A 24 3.62 35.02 -3.47
C HIS A 24 2.54 34.15 -2.85
N VAL A 25 2.00 33.19 -3.61
CA VAL A 25 1.17 32.08 -3.07
C VAL A 25 2.03 31.20 -2.16
N PRO A 26 1.46 30.46 -1.23
CA PRO A 26 0.02 30.29 -0.90
C PRO A 26 -0.60 31.51 -0.20
N GLY A 27 -1.95 31.53 -0.19
CA GLY A 27 -2.76 32.64 0.35
C GLY A 27 -2.57 32.95 1.83
N HIS A 28 -2.11 31.98 2.63
CA HIS A 28 -1.85 32.15 4.07
C HIS A 28 -0.58 33.01 4.39
N LYS A 29 0.25 33.33 3.38
CA LYS A 29 1.42 34.21 3.51
C LYS A 29 2.35 33.80 4.64
N ASN A 30 2.89 32.55 4.59
CA ASN A 30 3.70 31.95 5.65
C ASN A 30 3.00 31.97 7.03
N GLY A 31 1.70 31.66 7.03
CA GLY A 31 0.89 31.61 8.25
C GLY A 31 0.44 32.95 8.83
N ARG A 32 0.77 34.10 8.19
CA ARG A 32 0.36 35.45 8.68
C ARG A 32 -1.12 35.72 8.44
N VAL A 33 -1.73 35.10 7.42
CA VAL A 33 -3.15 35.22 7.10
C VAL A 33 -3.80 33.87 7.43
N PHE A 34 -4.18 33.71 8.70
CA PHE A 34 -4.84 32.51 9.20
C PHE A 34 -5.73 32.88 10.40
N PRO A 35 -6.86 32.19 10.63
CA PRO A 35 -7.71 32.49 11.78
C PRO A 35 -6.95 32.35 13.11
N GLU A 36 -6.78 33.44 13.85
CA GLU A 36 -5.93 33.51 15.06
C GLU A 36 -6.27 32.39 16.08
N LYS A 37 -7.56 32.15 16.32
CA LYS A 37 -8.03 31.16 17.30
C LYS A 37 -7.77 29.70 16.90
N LEU A 38 -7.53 29.43 15.60
CA LEU A 38 -7.40 28.08 15.03
C LEU A 38 -5.99 27.83 14.48
N GLY A 39 -5.16 28.86 14.36
CA GLY A 39 -3.88 28.80 13.64
C GLY A 39 -2.74 28.14 14.39
N SER A 40 -2.81 28.01 15.72
CA SER A 40 -1.69 27.53 16.52
C SER A 40 -1.21 26.13 16.12
N LEU A 41 -2.14 25.24 15.77
CA LEU A 41 -1.83 23.86 15.34
C LEU A 41 -1.11 23.83 13.99
N PHE A 42 -1.40 24.76 13.09
CA PHE A 42 -0.84 24.82 11.74
C PHE A 42 0.38 25.73 11.60
N SER A 43 0.64 26.59 12.58
CA SER A 43 1.61 27.68 12.47
C SER A 43 3.01 27.22 12.04
N ALA A 44 3.50 26.14 12.58
CA ALA A 44 4.84 25.61 12.23
C ALA A 44 4.93 25.16 10.77
N ILE A 45 3.91 24.42 10.31
CA ILE A 45 3.89 23.87 8.94
C ILE A 45 3.69 24.99 7.91
N LEU A 46 2.80 25.96 8.17
CA LEU A 46 2.51 27.07 7.26
C LEU A 46 3.73 27.98 7.02
N ASN A 47 4.69 27.99 7.94
CA ASN A 47 5.92 28.77 7.77
C ASN A 47 6.83 28.21 6.67
N ILE A 48 6.73 26.93 6.38
CA ILE A 48 7.52 26.23 5.34
C ILE A 48 6.65 25.77 4.17
N ASP A 49 5.35 26.04 4.20
CA ASP A 49 4.45 25.77 3.08
C ASP A 49 4.56 26.89 2.05
N VAL A 50 5.31 26.61 1.01
CA VAL A 50 5.72 27.53 -0.06
C VAL A 50 5.53 26.83 -1.41
N THR A 51 5.87 27.51 -2.49
CA THR A 51 5.89 26.96 -3.83
C THR A 51 7.30 27.07 -4.46
N GLU A 52 7.42 27.05 -5.78
CA GLU A 52 8.65 27.09 -6.57
C GLU A 52 9.34 28.46 -6.50
N LEU A 53 9.74 28.88 -5.31
CA LEU A 53 10.50 30.10 -5.11
C LEU A 53 11.96 29.91 -5.53
N ARG A 54 12.60 31.01 -5.94
CA ARG A 54 14.01 30.98 -6.35
C ARG A 54 14.90 30.34 -5.27
N GLY A 55 15.54 29.23 -5.64
CA GLY A 55 16.43 28.46 -4.79
C GLY A 55 15.73 27.39 -3.93
N LEU A 56 14.42 27.16 -4.09
CA LEU A 56 13.69 26.05 -3.50
C LEU A 56 13.43 24.89 -4.48
N ASP A 57 13.81 25.08 -5.77
CA ASP A 57 13.69 24.09 -6.84
C ASP A 57 12.24 23.84 -7.31
N ASP A 58 12.06 23.04 -8.34
CA ASP A 58 10.78 22.60 -8.91
C ASP A 58 10.74 21.06 -8.96
N LEU A 59 9.68 20.45 -8.42
CA LEU A 59 9.53 18.97 -8.44
C LEU A 59 9.46 18.40 -9.86
N HIS A 60 8.93 19.18 -10.81
CA HIS A 60 8.68 18.71 -12.17
C HIS A 60 9.85 18.96 -13.14
N ASP A 61 10.80 19.80 -12.72
CA ASP A 61 12.07 20.07 -13.42
C ASP A 61 13.20 20.31 -12.40
N PRO A 62 13.54 19.29 -11.61
CA PRO A 62 14.44 19.45 -10.47
C PRO A 62 15.91 19.58 -10.91
N GLU A 63 16.51 20.75 -10.59
CA GLU A 63 17.92 21.05 -10.85
C GLU A 63 18.69 21.41 -9.56
N GLY A 64 18.00 21.58 -8.45
CA GLY A 64 18.54 22.06 -7.17
C GLY A 64 18.34 21.10 -6.01
N VAL A 65 17.81 21.61 -4.90
CA VAL A 65 17.69 20.87 -3.63
C VAL A 65 16.72 19.68 -3.67
N ILE A 66 15.71 19.74 -4.54
CA ILE A 66 14.83 18.58 -4.76
C ILE A 66 15.59 17.49 -5.54
N ALA A 67 16.31 17.88 -6.63
CA ALA A 67 17.15 16.95 -7.38
C ALA A 67 18.18 16.29 -6.47
N GLU A 68 18.85 17.06 -5.61
CA GLU A 68 19.84 16.55 -4.66
C GLU A 68 19.22 15.57 -3.66
N SER A 69 18.06 15.89 -3.10
CA SER A 69 17.32 15.02 -2.17
C SER A 69 16.88 13.70 -2.84
N GLN A 70 16.37 13.77 -4.07
CA GLN A 70 16.01 12.59 -4.87
C GLN A 70 17.24 11.74 -5.23
N TYR A 71 18.38 12.38 -5.53
CA TYR A 71 19.64 11.68 -5.80
C TYR A 71 20.18 10.97 -4.55
N LEU A 72 20.09 11.60 -3.37
CA LEU A 72 20.44 10.94 -2.10
C LEU A 72 19.54 9.73 -1.85
N ALA A 73 18.24 9.83 -2.13
CA ALA A 73 17.33 8.70 -2.02
C ALA A 73 17.72 7.58 -3.00
N ALA A 74 17.97 7.89 -4.27
CA ALA A 74 18.42 6.91 -5.25
C ALA A 74 19.71 6.20 -4.82
N ASN A 75 20.68 6.93 -4.28
CA ASN A 75 21.92 6.37 -3.76
C ASN A 75 21.70 5.46 -2.54
N LEU A 76 20.80 5.84 -1.61
CA LEU A 76 20.47 5.03 -0.42
C LEU A 76 19.85 3.70 -0.82
N TYR A 77 18.91 3.72 -1.77
CA TYR A 77 18.22 2.53 -2.26
C TYR A 77 19.04 1.72 -3.28
N GLY A 78 20.09 2.32 -3.85
CA GLY A 78 20.95 1.67 -4.84
C GLY A 78 20.32 1.53 -6.22
N VAL A 79 19.52 2.52 -6.62
CA VAL A 79 18.79 2.57 -7.91
C VAL A 79 19.29 3.70 -8.81
N ASN A 80 18.90 3.70 -10.09
CA ASN A 80 19.31 4.72 -11.04
C ASN A 80 18.69 6.09 -10.75
N LYS A 81 17.37 6.12 -10.48
CA LYS A 81 16.60 7.32 -10.15
C LYS A 81 15.58 7.04 -9.04
N THR A 82 15.29 8.06 -8.24
CA THR A 82 14.17 8.07 -7.30
C THR A 82 13.41 9.37 -7.48
N TYR A 83 12.09 9.27 -7.61
CA TYR A 83 11.20 10.42 -7.67
C TYR A 83 10.42 10.54 -6.36
N PHE A 84 10.27 11.76 -5.87
CA PHE A 84 9.36 12.08 -4.78
C PHE A 84 7.93 12.15 -5.32
N LEU A 85 7.00 11.48 -4.64
CA LEU A 85 5.59 11.47 -4.98
C LEU A 85 4.81 12.21 -3.88
N VAL A 86 4.06 13.21 -4.29
CA VAL A 86 3.23 14.04 -3.39
C VAL A 86 1.74 13.69 -3.43
N ASN A 87 1.36 12.73 -4.28
CA ASN A 87 0.00 12.20 -4.42
C ASN A 87 -0.09 10.71 -4.06
N GLY A 88 0.79 10.24 -3.17
CA GLY A 88 0.83 8.85 -2.69
C GLY A 88 1.38 7.86 -3.71
N SER A 89 1.50 6.60 -3.31
CA SER A 89 1.82 5.51 -4.23
C SER A 89 0.78 5.32 -5.33
N THR A 90 -0.42 5.87 -5.15
CA THR A 90 -1.45 5.89 -6.19
C THR A 90 -0.92 6.51 -7.49
N VAL A 91 -0.32 7.71 -7.42
CA VAL A 91 0.24 8.35 -8.61
C VAL A 91 1.44 7.59 -9.15
N GLY A 92 2.24 6.97 -8.27
CA GLY A 92 3.36 6.11 -8.66
C GLY A 92 2.90 4.92 -9.50
N ASN A 93 1.87 4.19 -9.05
CA ASN A 93 1.26 3.09 -9.80
C ASN A 93 0.68 3.56 -11.14
N LEU A 94 -0.06 4.68 -11.15
CA LEU A 94 -0.63 5.25 -12.38
C LEU A 94 0.47 5.61 -13.38
N ALA A 95 1.45 6.41 -12.98
CA ALA A 95 2.52 6.86 -13.86
C ALA A 95 3.39 5.70 -14.36
N SER A 96 3.73 4.74 -13.50
CA SER A 96 4.51 3.56 -13.86
C SER A 96 3.81 2.73 -14.92
N ILE A 97 2.54 2.39 -14.71
CA ILE A 97 1.80 1.53 -15.65
C ILE A 97 1.55 2.27 -16.97
N LEU A 98 1.09 3.51 -16.93
CA LEU A 98 0.83 4.31 -18.15
C LEU A 98 2.12 4.60 -18.94
N SER A 99 3.28 4.60 -18.31
CA SER A 99 4.56 4.78 -19.01
C SER A 99 4.99 3.57 -19.82
N VAL A 100 4.49 2.38 -19.48
CA VAL A 100 4.89 1.10 -20.08
C VAL A 100 3.78 0.53 -20.96
N VAL A 101 2.52 0.70 -20.56
CA VAL A 101 1.34 0.06 -21.13
C VAL A 101 0.56 1.04 -21.99
N SER A 102 0.04 0.55 -23.09
CA SER A 102 -0.83 1.25 -24.05
C SER A 102 -2.09 0.44 -24.31
N GLN A 103 -2.99 0.99 -25.14
CA GLN A 103 -4.22 0.32 -25.52
C GLN A 103 -3.96 -1.08 -26.11
N ASP A 104 -4.79 -2.05 -25.72
CA ASP A 104 -4.76 -3.46 -26.13
C ASP A 104 -3.49 -4.23 -25.73
N ASP A 105 -2.56 -3.62 -25.00
CA ASP A 105 -1.38 -4.33 -24.48
C ASP A 105 -1.77 -5.37 -23.44
N ILE A 106 -1.19 -6.57 -23.57
CA ILE A 106 -1.33 -7.64 -22.57
C ILE A 106 -0.43 -7.31 -21.38
N VAL A 107 -0.98 -7.42 -20.15
CA VAL A 107 -0.28 -7.18 -18.90
C VAL A 107 -0.56 -8.31 -17.93
N ILE A 108 0.48 -8.90 -17.35
CA ILE A 108 0.36 -9.94 -16.32
C ILE A 108 0.30 -9.24 -14.97
N VAL A 109 -0.76 -9.48 -14.19
CA VAL A 109 -1.07 -8.70 -12.99
C VAL A 109 -1.44 -9.62 -11.82
N GLN A 110 -0.84 -9.40 -10.67
CA GLN A 110 -1.28 -10.03 -9.42
C GLN A 110 -2.70 -9.54 -9.09
N ARG A 111 -3.63 -10.48 -8.86
CA ARG A 111 -5.06 -10.17 -8.75
C ARG A 111 -5.43 -9.37 -7.49
N ASP A 112 -4.76 -9.59 -6.38
CA ASP A 112 -4.98 -8.88 -5.11
C ASP A 112 -4.21 -7.54 -5.02
N CYS A 113 -3.98 -6.91 -6.18
CA CYS A 113 -3.35 -5.60 -6.28
C CYS A 113 -4.24 -4.45 -5.75
N HIS A 114 -3.61 -3.34 -5.43
CA HIS A 114 -4.34 -2.13 -5.02
C HIS A 114 -5.16 -1.55 -6.19
N LYS A 115 -6.32 -0.94 -5.87
CA LYS A 115 -7.23 -0.32 -6.86
C LYS A 115 -6.56 0.66 -7.83
N SER A 116 -5.44 1.30 -7.46
CA SER A 116 -4.70 2.19 -8.36
C SER A 116 -4.09 1.47 -9.55
N VAL A 117 -3.68 0.20 -9.39
CA VAL A 117 -3.22 -0.66 -10.48
C VAL A 117 -4.38 -0.92 -11.45
N LEU A 118 -5.54 -1.30 -10.95
CA LEU A 118 -6.75 -1.53 -11.76
C LEU A 118 -7.19 -0.27 -12.51
N ASN A 119 -7.13 0.88 -11.84
CA ASN A 119 -7.44 2.16 -12.47
C ASN A 119 -6.46 2.49 -13.61
N ALA A 120 -5.17 2.23 -13.41
CA ALA A 120 -4.14 2.45 -14.43
C ALA A 120 -4.36 1.55 -15.66
N LEU A 121 -4.68 0.27 -15.44
CA LEU A 121 -4.99 -0.68 -16.52
C LEU A 121 -6.22 -0.23 -17.32
N LYS A 122 -7.26 0.26 -16.62
CA LYS A 122 -8.46 0.81 -17.27
C LYS A 122 -8.16 2.09 -18.04
N MET A 123 -7.36 3.01 -17.48
CA MET A 123 -6.93 4.23 -18.15
C MET A 123 -6.07 3.94 -19.40
N ALA A 124 -5.24 2.91 -19.34
CA ALA A 124 -4.45 2.44 -20.48
C ALA A 124 -5.27 1.65 -21.52
N ASN A 125 -6.50 1.27 -21.20
CA ASN A 125 -7.30 0.33 -22.00
C ASN A 125 -6.57 -0.99 -22.29
N ALA A 126 -5.89 -1.54 -21.25
CA ALA A 126 -5.05 -2.73 -21.33
C ALA A 126 -5.86 -4.02 -21.30
N ARG A 127 -5.21 -5.14 -21.65
CA ARG A 127 -5.73 -6.52 -21.52
C ARG A 127 -5.03 -7.25 -20.37
N PRO A 128 -5.57 -7.19 -19.14
CA PRO A 128 -4.94 -7.83 -18.00
C PRO A 128 -5.16 -9.35 -17.99
N ILE A 129 -4.10 -10.07 -17.62
CA ILE A 129 -4.11 -11.47 -17.23
C ILE A 129 -3.89 -11.50 -15.72
N PHE A 130 -4.93 -11.78 -14.96
CA PHE A 130 -4.87 -11.78 -13.50
C PHE A 130 -4.40 -13.13 -12.97
N ILE A 131 -3.32 -13.09 -12.18
CA ILE A 131 -2.79 -14.25 -11.47
C ILE A 131 -3.31 -14.24 -10.04
N ALA A 132 -3.98 -15.30 -9.64
CA ALA A 132 -4.53 -15.44 -8.30
C ALA A 132 -3.42 -15.55 -7.26
N PRO A 133 -3.56 -14.89 -6.09
CA PRO A 133 -2.68 -15.16 -4.97
C PRO A 133 -2.96 -16.53 -4.36
N GLU A 134 -1.95 -17.13 -3.74
CA GLU A 134 -2.15 -18.29 -2.86
C GLU A 134 -2.79 -17.83 -1.55
N TYR A 135 -3.59 -18.72 -0.97
CA TYR A 135 -4.32 -18.46 0.27
C TYR A 135 -3.90 -19.49 1.34
N ASP A 136 -3.40 -18.99 2.46
CA ASP A 136 -3.10 -19.83 3.63
C ASP A 136 -4.34 -19.95 4.52
N GLY A 137 -4.96 -21.13 4.51
CA GLY A 137 -6.14 -21.42 5.32
C GLY A 137 -5.86 -21.53 6.82
N ASN A 138 -4.60 -21.62 7.26
CA ASN A 138 -4.26 -21.64 8.69
C ASN A 138 -4.35 -20.24 9.32
N VAL A 139 -4.07 -19.22 8.53
CA VAL A 139 -4.13 -17.81 8.95
C VAL A 139 -5.11 -16.99 8.12
N ASN A 140 -5.90 -17.62 7.26
CA ASN A 140 -6.97 -16.98 6.49
C ASN A 140 -6.57 -15.69 5.74
N VAL A 141 -5.37 -15.67 5.14
CA VAL A 141 -4.87 -14.54 4.36
C VAL A 141 -4.24 -15.00 3.05
N CYS A 142 -4.26 -14.12 2.05
CA CYS A 142 -3.47 -14.31 0.84
C CYS A 142 -1.98 -14.10 1.17
N THR A 143 -1.11 -14.94 0.59
CA THR A 143 0.34 -14.92 0.84
C THR A 143 1.17 -14.45 -0.37
N GLY A 144 0.49 -13.92 -1.40
CA GLY A 144 1.11 -13.48 -2.66
C GLY A 144 0.98 -14.54 -3.76
N VAL A 145 1.51 -14.26 -4.95
CA VAL A 145 1.41 -15.14 -6.11
C VAL A 145 2.42 -16.28 -6.06
N ASN A 146 2.04 -17.43 -6.62
CA ASN A 146 2.96 -18.53 -6.86
C ASN A 146 3.91 -18.16 -8.01
N GLN A 147 5.22 -18.37 -7.81
CA GLN A 147 6.23 -18.07 -8.81
C GLN A 147 6.01 -18.84 -10.11
N GLU A 148 5.65 -20.13 -10.03
CA GLU A 148 5.45 -20.99 -11.19
C GLU A 148 4.26 -20.52 -12.05
N ASP A 149 3.18 -20.06 -11.43
CA ASP A 149 2.01 -19.54 -12.15
C ASP A 149 2.34 -18.27 -12.92
N VAL A 150 3.11 -17.36 -12.33
CA VAL A 150 3.57 -16.15 -13.02
C VAL A 150 4.50 -16.51 -14.17
N ILE A 151 5.48 -17.39 -13.96
CA ILE A 151 6.39 -17.86 -15.00
C ILE A 151 5.62 -18.56 -16.14
N LYS A 152 4.61 -19.35 -15.83
CA LYS A 152 3.75 -19.98 -16.81
C LYS A 152 2.98 -18.93 -17.64
N ALA A 153 2.46 -17.90 -16.99
CA ALA A 153 1.80 -16.79 -17.68
C ALA A 153 2.77 -16.04 -18.60
N ILE A 154 4.00 -15.73 -18.15
CA ILE A 154 5.03 -15.10 -18.99
C ILE A 154 5.31 -15.94 -20.24
N LYS A 155 5.49 -17.25 -20.10
CA LYS A 155 5.73 -18.16 -21.22
C LYS A 155 4.52 -18.26 -22.17
N GLN A 156 3.30 -18.15 -21.65
CA GLN A 156 2.07 -18.17 -22.44
C GLN A 156 1.85 -16.84 -23.18
N TYR A 157 2.28 -15.73 -22.58
CA TYR A 157 2.14 -14.37 -23.11
C TYR A 157 3.50 -13.67 -23.23
N PRO A 158 4.43 -14.19 -24.08
CA PRO A 158 5.81 -13.68 -24.16
C PRO A 158 5.92 -12.25 -24.70
N TYR A 159 4.84 -11.68 -25.20
CA TYR A 159 4.74 -10.30 -25.67
C TYR A 159 4.02 -9.38 -24.68
N ALA A 160 3.78 -9.82 -23.46
CA ALA A 160 3.24 -8.98 -22.41
C ALA A 160 4.13 -7.73 -22.21
N LYS A 161 3.52 -6.58 -21.94
CA LYS A 161 4.25 -5.31 -21.81
C LYS A 161 4.76 -5.05 -20.40
N ALA A 162 4.18 -5.70 -19.40
CA ALA A 162 4.66 -5.64 -18.03
C ALA A 162 4.19 -6.85 -17.23
N VAL A 163 4.95 -7.17 -16.16
CA VAL A 163 4.49 -7.95 -15.02
C VAL A 163 4.32 -6.99 -13.84
N ILE A 164 3.13 -6.98 -13.23
CA ILE A 164 2.80 -6.08 -12.11
C ILE A 164 2.51 -6.93 -10.87
N LEU A 165 3.29 -6.73 -9.82
CA LEU A 165 3.22 -7.47 -8.57
C LEU A 165 3.01 -6.54 -7.38
N THR A 166 2.46 -7.07 -6.29
CA THR A 166 2.35 -6.41 -4.99
C THR A 166 3.14 -7.21 -3.97
N ASN A 167 4.22 -6.65 -3.44
CA ASN A 167 5.09 -7.34 -2.49
C ASN A 167 5.83 -6.35 -1.60
N PRO A 168 5.55 -6.29 -0.27
CA PRO A 168 4.67 -7.20 0.46
C PRO A 168 3.18 -6.95 0.20
N ASN A 169 2.34 -7.91 0.63
CA ASN A 169 0.92 -7.67 0.75
C ASN A 169 0.60 -6.77 1.97
N TYR A 170 -0.68 -6.49 2.24
CA TYR A 170 -1.11 -5.64 3.35
C TYR A 170 -0.68 -6.17 4.73
N TYR A 171 -0.60 -7.49 4.89
CA TYR A 171 -0.21 -8.15 6.15
C TYR A 171 1.31 -8.21 6.35
N GLY A 172 2.09 -7.69 5.40
CA GLY A 172 3.57 -7.70 5.47
C GLY A 172 4.20 -9.01 5.04
N ILE A 173 3.43 -9.86 4.37
CA ILE A 173 3.92 -11.15 3.86
C ILE A 173 4.55 -10.92 2.48
N THR A 174 5.77 -11.45 2.29
CA THR A 174 6.52 -11.33 1.03
C THR A 174 6.85 -12.69 0.45
N ARG A 175 7.02 -12.72 -0.86
CA ARG A 175 7.57 -13.85 -1.61
C ARG A 175 8.85 -13.47 -2.32
N GLU A 176 9.68 -14.46 -2.65
CA GLU A 176 10.89 -14.22 -3.46
C GLU A 176 10.48 -13.88 -4.89
N LEU A 177 10.98 -12.75 -5.39
CA LEU A 177 10.63 -12.23 -6.72
C LEU A 177 11.70 -12.52 -7.78
N LYS A 178 12.92 -12.87 -7.36
CA LYS A 178 14.08 -12.96 -8.27
C LYS A 178 13.83 -13.87 -9.47
N GLY A 179 13.26 -15.06 -9.23
CA GLY A 179 12.98 -16.00 -10.32
C GLY A 179 11.93 -15.49 -11.32
N ILE A 180 10.93 -14.74 -10.86
CA ILE A 180 9.95 -14.10 -11.74
C ILE A 180 10.62 -13.02 -12.58
N ILE A 181 11.42 -12.15 -11.93
CA ILE A 181 12.09 -11.03 -12.57
C ILE A 181 13.06 -11.53 -13.64
N ASP A 182 13.87 -12.57 -13.34
CA ASP A 182 14.81 -13.13 -14.30
C ASP A 182 14.10 -13.65 -15.56
N VAL A 183 13.02 -14.42 -15.39
CA VAL A 183 12.25 -14.93 -16.52
C VAL A 183 11.55 -13.82 -17.30
N ALA A 184 11.04 -12.78 -16.62
CA ALA A 184 10.45 -11.63 -17.30
C ALA A 184 11.49 -10.88 -18.15
N HIS A 185 12.68 -10.66 -17.60
CA HIS A 185 13.79 -9.99 -18.30
C HIS A 185 14.32 -10.81 -19.48
N ASP A 186 14.36 -12.14 -19.38
CA ASP A 186 14.72 -13.02 -20.51
C ASP A 186 13.74 -12.85 -21.69
N HIS A 187 12.49 -12.44 -21.42
CA HIS A 187 11.47 -12.11 -22.42
C HIS A 187 11.38 -10.60 -22.72
N GLN A 188 12.31 -9.79 -22.19
CA GLN A 188 12.32 -8.31 -22.32
C GLN A 188 11.05 -7.64 -21.77
N ILE A 189 10.46 -8.22 -20.73
CA ILE A 189 9.27 -7.72 -20.07
C ILE A 189 9.69 -7.02 -18.76
N PRO A 190 9.43 -5.72 -18.59
CA PRO A 190 9.69 -5.00 -17.34
C PRO A 190 8.78 -5.48 -16.21
N VAL A 191 9.33 -5.42 -14.98
CA VAL A 191 8.62 -5.78 -13.76
C VAL A 191 8.37 -4.54 -12.91
N ILE A 192 7.10 -4.28 -12.61
CA ILE A 192 6.62 -3.20 -11.76
C ILE A 192 6.17 -3.80 -10.43
N VAL A 193 6.70 -3.30 -9.31
CA VAL A 193 6.33 -3.80 -7.99
C VAL A 193 5.72 -2.68 -7.16
N ASP A 194 4.45 -2.85 -6.77
CA ASP A 194 3.85 -2.07 -5.70
C ASP A 194 4.38 -2.60 -4.35
N GLU A 195 5.42 -1.96 -3.85
CA GLU A 195 6.07 -2.21 -2.57
C GLU A 195 5.64 -1.16 -1.53
N ALA A 196 4.37 -0.73 -1.56
CA ALA A 196 3.86 0.36 -0.73
C ALA A 196 4.11 0.16 0.77
N HIS A 197 4.19 -1.06 1.25
CA HIS A 197 4.45 -1.38 2.66
C HIS A 197 5.92 -1.72 2.97
N GLY A 198 6.84 -1.63 2.01
CA GLY A 198 8.23 -2.10 2.13
C GLY A 198 9.32 -1.03 2.09
N ALA A 199 9.00 0.27 2.31
CA ALA A 199 9.99 1.34 2.20
C ALA A 199 11.21 1.18 3.13
N HIS A 200 11.09 0.44 4.21
CA HIS A 200 12.16 0.15 5.18
C HIS A 200 12.96 -1.14 4.88
N PHE A 201 12.58 -1.93 3.88
CA PHE A 201 13.18 -3.25 3.62
C PHE A 201 14.67 -3.20 3.28
N ILE A 202 15.17 -2.06 2.77
CA ILE A 202 16.62 -1.88 2.54
C ILE A 202 17.49 -1.88 3.80
N LEU A 203 16.89 -1.93 5.00
CA LEU A 203 17.61 -2.17 6.25
C LEU A 203 18.24 -3.57 6.30
N GLY A 204 17.71 -4.51 5.52
CA GLY A 204 18.17 -5.89 5.45
C GLY A 204 17.66 -6.75 6.61
N ASP A 205 18.24 -7.94 6.79
CA ASP A 205 17.80 -8.92 7.77
C ASP A 205 17.63 -8.33 9.18
N PRO A 206 16.48 -8.62 9.87
CA PRO A 206 15.48 -9.63 9.55
C PRO A 206 14.30 -9.13 8.66
N PHE A 207 14.35 -7.90 8.18
CA PHE A 207 13.32 -7.43 7.24
C PHE A 207 13.39 -8.20 5.91
N PRO A 208 12.27 -8.34 5.19
CA PRO A 208 12.26 -8.91 3.86
C PRO A 208 13.20 -8.16 2.89
N LYS A 209 13.56 -8.82 1.81
CA LYS A 209 14.35 -8.22 0.75
C LYS A 209 13.48 -7.30 -0.11
N SER A 210 13.91 -6.06 -0.31
CA SER A 210 13.18 -5.10 -1.14
C SER A 210 13.21 -5.50 -2.62
N ALA A 211 12.14 -5.16 -3.34
CA ALA A 211 12.04 -5.36 -4.78
C ALA A 211 13.13 -4.62 -5.57
N VAL A 212 13.65 -3.49 -5.06
CA VAL A 212 14.82 -2.82 -5.65
C VAL A 212 16.08 -3.69 -5.58
N GLN A 213 16.21 -4.52 -4.56
CA GLN A 213 17.35 -5.42 -4.40
C GLN A 213 17.21 -6.72 -5.20
N THR A 214 16.01 -7.03 -5.68
CA THR A 214 15.75 -8.22 -6.52
C THR A 214 15.81 -7.92 -8.00
N GLY A 215 15.89 -6.63 -8.39
CA GLY A 215 16.06 -6.20 -9.76
C GLY A 215 14.78 -5.77 -10.48
N ALA A 216 13.69 -5.49 -9.76
CA ALA A 216 12.47 -4.94 -10.36
C ALA A 216 12.75 -3.55 -10.98
N ASP A 217 12.14 -3.25 -12.14
CA ASP A 217 12.45 -2.06 -12.93
C ASP A 217 11.82 -0.78 -12.38
N LEU A 218 10.57 -0.89 -11.90
CA LEU A 218 9.84 0.18 -11.21
C LEU A 218 9.34 -0.34 -9.86
N VAL A 219 9.69 0.38 -8.79
CA VAL A 219 9.28 0.02 -7.44
C VAL A 219 8.65 1.23 -6.76
N ILE A 220 7.41 1.08 -6.30
CA ILE A 220 6.64 2.15 -5.69
C ILE A 220 6.53 1.88 -4.18
N GLN A 221 6.97 2.84 -3.36
CA GLN A 221 6.99 2.71 -1.90
C GLN A 221 6.25 3.87 -1.23
N SER A 222 5.28 3.57 -0.37
CA SER A 222 4.66 4.59 0.51
C SER A 222 5.56 4.84 1.71
N ALA A 223 6.40 5.87 1.63
CA ALA A 223 7.28 6.24 2.75
C ALA A 223 6.47 6.46 4.05
N HIS A 224 5.32 7.14 3.96
CA HIS A 224 4.46 7.47 5.09
C HIS A 224 3.86 6.27 5.84
N LYS A 225 3.89 5.05 5.28
CA LYS A 225 3.34 3.86 5.95
C LYS A 225 4.29 3.25 6.98
N THR A 226 5.60 3.39 6.77
CA THR A 226 6.61 2.73 7.61
C THR A 226 7.77 3.64 8.01
N LEU A 227 7.96 4.76 7.32
CA LEU A 227 8.96 5.78 7.64
C LEU A 227 8.31 7.05 8.17
N PRO A 228 9.04 7.94 8.86
CA PRO A 228 8.50 9.18 9.43
C PRO A 228 8.27 10.26 8.35
N ALA A 229 7.39 9.98 7.41
CA ALA A 229 6.95 10.92 6.37
C ALA A 229 5.49 11.32 6.58
N MET A 230 5.11 12.49 6.06
CA MET A 230 3.73 12.94 6.04
C MET A 230 2.89 12.05 5.12
N THR A 231 1.59 11.89 5.45
CA THR A 231 0.63 11.17 4.61
C THR A 231 0.71 11.64 3.16
N MET A 232 0.59 10.72 2.21
CA MET A 232 0.81 10.84 0.76
C MET A 232 2.29 10.85 0.33
N GLY A 233 3.25 11.05 1.24
CA GLY A 233 4.67 10.98 0.89
C GLY A 233 5.08 9.57 0.45
N SER A 234 5.57 9.46 -0.80
CA SER A 234 5.95 8.17 -1.39
C SER A 234 7.18 8.34 -2.28
N TYR A 235 7.83 7.22 -2.60
CA TYR A 235 8.94 7.16 -3.54
C TYR A 235 8.56 6.29 -4.74
N LEU A 236 9.06 6.67 -5.92
CA LEU A 236 9.11 5.82 -7.10
C LEU A 236 10.58 5.62 -7.48
N HIS A 237 11.03 4.39 -7.47
CA HIS A 237 12.39 3.99 -7.84
C HIS A 237 12.40 3.42 -9.25
N VAL A 238 13.42 3.81 -10.01
CA VAL A 238 13.65 3.33 -11.38
C VAL A 238 15.03 2.72 -11.46
N GLN A 239 15.13 1.53 -12.07
CA GLN A 239 16.41 0.92 -12.38
C GLN A 239 16.35 0.11 -13.69
N GLY A 240 17.49 -0.37 -14.14
CA GLY A 240 17.58 -1.09 -15.40
C GLY A 240 17.44 -0.19 -16.64
N THR A 241 17.13 -0.80 -17.77
CA THR A 241 17.07 -0.15 -19.08
C THR A 241 15.75 -0.36 -19.82
N PHE A 242 14.79 -1.08 -19.22
CA PHE A 242 13.50 -1.39 -19.86
C PHE A 242 12.51 -0.23 -19.85
N ILE A 243 12.76 0.79 -19.00
CA ILE A 243 11.82 1.88 -18.79
C ILE A 243 12.18 3.08 -19.66
N ASN A 244 11.21 3.57 -20.42
CA ASN A 244 11.29 4.88 -21.07
C ASN A 244 11.07 5.98 -20.02
N VAL A 245 12.17 6.57 -19.55
CA VAL A 245 12.18 7.58 -18.49
C VAL A 245 11.44 8.85 -18.92
N ASP A 246 11.55 9.29 -20.16
CA ASP A 246 10.86 10.51 -20.64
C ASP A 246 9.33 10.33 -20.58
N ARG A 247 8.84 9.15 -20.96
CA ARG A 247 7.41 8.82 -20.88
C ARG A 247 6.94 8.72 -19.43
N LEU A 248 7.76 8.17 -18.54
CA LEU A 248 7.46 8.12 -17.10
C LEU A 248 7.37 9.53 -16.51
N GLU A 249 8.34 10.38 -16.79
CA GLU A 249 8.38 11.77 -16.31
C GLU A 249 7.22 12.60 -16.85
N PHE A 250 6.80 12.35 -18.10
CA PHE A 250 5.58 12.95 -18.64
C PHE A 250 4.36 12.64 -17.77
N TYR A 251 4.15 11.35 -17.43
CA TYR A 251 3.01 10.97 -16.58
C TYR A 251 3.14 11.45 -15.13
N LEU A 252 4.35 11.52 -14.58
CA LEU A 252 4.57 12.11 -13.26
C LEU A 252 4.18 13.59 -13.23
N ARG A 253 4.56 14.36 -14.26
CA ARG A 253 4.16 15.77 -14.40
C ARG A 253 2.66 15.92 -14.64
N ALA A 254 2.06 15.07 -15.45
CA ALA A 254 0.64 15.15 -15.80
C ALA A 254 -0.31 14.77 -14.64
N LEU A 255 0.11 13.87 -13.76
CA LEU A 255 -0.74 13.28 -12.73
C LEU A 255 -0.48 13.84 -11.32
N GLN A 256 0.60 14.59 -11.10
CA GLN A 256 0.85 15.30 -9.86
C GLN A 256 0.48 16.78 -9.98
N SER A 257 0.22 17.42 -8.83
CA SER A 257 -0.05 18.87 -8.79
C SER A 257 1.17 19.66 -9.28
N SER A 258 0.93 20.70 -10.08
CA SER A 258 1.98 21.65 -10.49
C SER A 258 2.51 22.50 -9.32
N SER A 259 1.78 22.54 -8.20
CA SER A 259 2.19 23.20 -6.96
C SER A 259 2.31 22.15 -5.86
N PRO A 260 3.41 21.38 -5.82
CA PRO A 260 3.59 20.29 -4.86
C PRO A 260 3.78 20.85 -3.44
N SER A 261 3.36 20.07 -2.43
CA SER A 261 3.55 20.44 -1.03
C SER A 261 5.01 20.33 -0.61
N TYR A 262 5.66 21.44 -0.35
CA TYR A 262 7.05 21.51 0.14
C TYR A 262 7.22 20.89 1.53
N PRO A 263 6.31 21.08 2.51
CA PRO A 263 6.37 20.35 3.78
C PRO A 263 6.36 18.83 3.60
N LEU A 264 5.53 18.34 2.68
CA LEU A 264 5.45 16.91 2.38
C LEU A 264 6.76 16.39 1.76
N MET A 265 7.32 17.10 0.77
CA MET A 265 8.61 16.73 0.16
C MET A 265 9.76 16.79 1.16
N ALA A 266 9.78 17.82 2.04
CA ALA A 266 10.76 17.88 3.12
C ALA A 266 10.64 16.69 4.08
N SER A 267 9.41 16.22 4.35
CA SER A 267 9.21 15.02 5.16
C SER A 267 9.77 13.76 4.49
N LEU A 268 9.76 13.68 3.16
CA LEU A 268 10.41 12.60 2.41
C LEU A 268 11.93 12.66 2.53
N ASP A 269 12.52 13.85 2.42
CA ASP A 269 13.96 14.04 2.63
C ASP A 269 14.40 13.64 4.05
N LEU A 270 13.61 14.01 5.07
CA LEU A 270 13.85 13.60 6.46
C LEU A 270 13.63 12.10 6.68
N ALA A 271 12.63 11.49 6.03
CA ALA A 271 12.36 10.06 6.12
C ALA A 271 13.51 9.24 5.52
N ARG A 272 14.06 9.69 4.37
CA ARG A 272 15.28 9.12 3.77
C ARG A 272 16.47 9.24 4.71
N PHE A 273 16.67 10.41 5.30
CA PHE A 273 17.75 10.65 6.27
C PHE A 273 17.65 9.70 7.48
N TYR A 274 16.46 9.59 8.09
CA TYR A 274 16.20 8.68 9.19
C TYR A 274 16.53 7.22 8.84
N LEU A 275 16.08 6.77 7.65
CA LEU A 275 16.35 5.43 7.18
C LEU A 275 17.85 5.19 6.95
N ALA A 276 18.58 6.19 6.44
CA ALA A 276 20.02 6.13 6.24
C ALA A 276 20.78 6.02 7.58
N GLN A 277 20.35 6.75 8.60
CA GLN A 277 20.90 6.63 9.96
C GLN A 277 20.72 5.21 10.48
N LEU A 278 19.50 4.67 10.47
CA LEU A 278 19.23 3.29 10.92
C LEU A 278 20.07 2.28 10.14
N LYS A 279 20.20 2.44 8.82
CA LYS A 279 20.98 1.52 7.98
C LYS A 279 22.48 1.55 8.32
N SER A 280 23.02 2.69 8.75
CA SER A 280 24.41 2.82 9.19
C SER A 280 24.64 2.23 10.59
N GLU A 281 23.62 2.23 11.44
CA GLU A 281 23.70 1.81 12.84
C GLU A 281 23.11 0.41 13.07
N LYS A 282 23.82 -0.63 12.59
CA LYS A 282 23.36 -2.04 12.70
C LYS A 282 23.01 -2.48 14.12
N ILE A 283 23.65 -1.90 15.13
CA ILE A 283 23.37 -2.21 16.54
C ILE A 283 21.98 -1.72 16.92
N GLN A 284 21.63 -0.50 16.51
CA GLN A 284 20.31 0.09 16.76
C GLN A 284 19.19 -0.70 16.06
N VAL A 285 19.40 -1.16 14.82
CA VAL A 285 18.43 -2.03 14.12
C VAL A 285 18.21 -3.34 14.87
N ARG A 286 19.27 -3.96 15.38
CA ARG A 286 19.15 -5.20 16.19
C ARG A 286 18.39 -4.98 17.48
N SER A 287 18.68 -3.91 18.20
CA SER A 287 17.98 -3.53 19.43
C SER A 287 16.49 -3.29 19.17
N LEU A 288 16.17 -2.54 18.11
CA LEU A 288 14.81 -2.32 17.64
C LEU A 288 14.09 -3.65 17.40
N VAL A 289 14.68 -4.55 16.62
CA VAL A 289 14.07 -5.86 16.31
C VAL A 289 13.86 -6.70 17.57
N GLN A 290 14.77 -6.65 18.53
CA GLN A 290 14.59 -7.31 19.83
C GLN A 290 13.39 -6.72 20.58
N SER A 291 13.25 -5.40 20.62
CA SER A 291 12.11 -4.72 21.25
C SER A 291 10.78 -5.09 20.60
N LEU A 292 10.73 -5.14 19.26
CA LEU A 292 9.54 -5.59 18.51
C LEU A 292 9.19 -7.05 18.81
N THR A 293 10.19 -7.92 18.84
CA THR A 293 10.01 -9.36 19.17
C THR A 293 9.49 -9.55 20.57
N GLN A 294 10.03 -8.79 21.53
CA GLN A 294 9.56 -8.82 22.91
C GLN A 294 8.13 -8.33 23.05
N PHE A 295 7.78 -7.25 22.33
CA PHE A 295 6.41 -6.75 22.29
C PHE A 295 5.45 -7.80 21.75
N LYS A 296 5.76 -8.42 20.58
CA LYS A 296 4.96 -9.51 19.99
C LYS A 296 4.76 -10.68 20.97
N LYS A 297 5.83 -11.12 21.64
CA LYS A 297 5.76 -12.20 22.63
C LYS A 297 4.83 -11.85 23.79
N ARG A 298 4.94 -10.63 24.31
CA ARG A 298 4.08 -10.17 25.43
C ARG A 298 2.65 -9.97 24.99
N LEU A 299 2.42 -9.48 23.76
CA LEU A 299 1.11 -9.35 23.16
C LEU A 299 0.43 -10.72 23.04
N ASN A 300 1.15 -11.73 22.56
CA ASN A 300 0.65 -13.11 22.46
C ASN A 300 0.37 -13.76 23.82
N GLY A 301 0.90 -13.22 24.91
CA GLY A 301 0.62 -13.65 26.28
C GLY A 301 -0.62 -13.00 26.90
N ILE A 302 -1.33 -12.16 26.17
CA ILE A 302 -2.59 -11.56 26.65
C ILE A 302 -3.74 -12.51 26.36
N GLU A 303 -4.50 -12.87 27.42
CA GLU A 303 -5.69 -13.72 27.29
C GLU A 303 -6.72 -13.07 26.37
N GLY A 304 -7.35 -13.87 25.52
CA GLY A 304 -8.39 -13.45 24.59
C GLY A 304 -7.91 -13.08 23.18
N ILE A 305 -6.62 -13.04 22.95
CA ILE A 305 -6.03 -12.84 21.59
C ILE A 305 -4.85 -13.78 21.35
N LYS A 306 -4.56 -14.01 20.07
CA LYS A 306 -3.40 -14.76 19.60
C LYS A 306 -2.69 -13.98 18.50
N VAL A 307 -1.37 -13.88 18.58
CA VAL A 307 -0.54 -13.41 17.46
C VAL A 307 -0.39 -14.56 16.47
N VAL A 308 -0.73 -14.34 15.21
CA VAL A 308 -0.69 -15.36 14.16
C VAL A 308 0.29 -14.98 13.06
N SER A 309 0.87 -16.02 12.45
CA SER A 309 1.87 -15.91 11.38
C SER A 309 1.68 -17.07 10.40
N PRO A 310 1.88 -16.86 9.09
CA PRO A 310 1.91 -17.96 8.12
C PRO A 310 2.94 -19.03 8.50
N MET A 311 2.61 -20.28 8.26
CA MET A 311 3.51 -21.41 8.57
C MET A 311 4.40 -21.83 7.38
N GLU A 312 4.19 -21.23 6.22
CA GLU A 312 4.85 -21.60 4.97
C GLU A 312 6.30 -21.11 4.93
N SER A 313 7.24 -22.00 4.69
CA SER A 313 8.69 -21.72 4.71
C SER A 313 9.19 -20.83 3.57
N TYR A 314 8.37 -20.64 2.52
CA TYR A 314 8.71 -19.84 1.35
C TYR A 314 8.19 -18.40 1.41
N VAL A 315 7.56 -18.02 2.51
CA VAL A 315 7.18 -16.62 2.78
C VAL A 315 8.08 -16.02 3.84
N LYS A 316 8.30 -14.71 3.75
CA LYS A 316 8.98 -13.93 4.79
C LYS A 316 8.06 -12.82 5.27
N GLU A 317 8.01 -12.62 6.58
CA GLU A 317 7.16 -11.62 7.22
C GLU A 317 7.94 -10.35 7.56
N ASP A 318 7.26 -9.22 7.43
CA ASP A 318 7.76 -7.94 7.94
C ASP A 318 7.64 -7.89 9.48
N PRO A 319 8.74 -7.72 10.21
CA PRO A 319 8.72 -7.58 11.67
C PRO A 319 7.84 -6.44 12.19
N LEU A 320 7.56 -5.42 11.38
CA LEU A 320 6.66 -4.32 11.79
C LEU A 320 5.19 -4.70 11.74
N LYS A 321 4.82 -5.79 11.09
CA LYS A 321 3.42 -6.21 10.96
C LYS A 321 3.07 -7.26 12.02
N VAL A 322 1.92 -7.09 12.65
CA VAL A 322 1.42 -8.02 13.66
C VAL A 322 -0.05 -8.28 13.41
N MET A 323 -0.36 -9.50 13.02
CA MET A 323 -1.73 -10.00 12.94
C MET A 323 -2.14 -10.55 14.30
N ILE A 324 -3.26 -10.08 14.84
CA ILE A 324 -3.88 -10.60 16.06
C ILE A 324 -5.26 -11.15 15.76
N GLU A 325 -5.48 -12.38 16.20
CA GLU A 325 -6.72 -13.11 16.09
C GLU A 325 -7.44 -13.10 17.45
N PRO A 326 -8.74 -12.80 17.50
CA PRO A 326 -9.53 -13.00 18.72
C PRO A 326 -9.72 -14.50 18.97
N VAL A 327 -9.42 -14.95 20.19
CA VAL A 327 -9.61 -16.35 20.61
C VAL A 327 -10.64 -16.47 21.75
N HIS A 328 -11.28 -15.37 22.11
CA HIS A 328 -12.30 -15.33 23.17
C HIS A 328 -13.69 -15.54 22.58
N SER A 329 -14.50 -16.37 23.24
CA SER A 329 -15.87 -16.70 22.80
C SER A 329 -16.81 -15.50 22.61
N CYS A 330 -16.51 -14.38 23.27
CA CYS A 330 -17.31 -13.14 23.19
C CYS A 330 -16.82 -12.17 22.10
N ILE A 331 -15.62 -12.37 21.51
CA ILE A 331 -15.10 -11.57 20.40
C ILE A 331 -15.07 -12.46 19.17
N LYS A 332 -16.04 -12.26 18.29
CA LYS A 332 -16.27 -13.16 17.17
C LYS A 332 -15.42 -12.88 15.93
N THR A 333 -15.07 -11.63 15.72
CA THR A 333 -14.39 -11.19 14.49
C THR A 333 -13.30 -10.18 14.81
N GLY A 334 -12.35 -10.01 13.87
CA GLY A 334 -11.39 -8.93 13.92
C GLY A 334 -12.07 -7.55 14.00
N TYR A 335 -13.23 -7.36 13.36
CA TYR A 335 -13.99 -6.10 13.46
C TYR A 335 -14.48 -5.81 14.90
N ASN A 336 -14.92 -6.83 15.62
CA ASN A 336 -15.30 -6.68 17.03
C ASN A 336 -14.07 -6.33 17.89
N LEU A 337 -12.94 -7.01 17.65
CA LEU A 337 -11.69 -6.73 18.35
C LEU A 337 -11.21 -5.29 18.07
N GLN A 338 -11.24 -4.84 16.80
CA GLN A 338 -10.89 -3.46 16.44
C GLN A 338 -11.73 -2.45 17.22
N LYS A 339 -13.05 -2.62 17.26
CA LYS A 339 -13.95 -1.72 17.99
C LYS A 339 -13.63 -1.65 19.47
N GLN A 340 -13.21 -2.77 20.07
CA GLN A 340 -12.80 -2.79 21.48
C GLN A 340 -11.46 -2.08 21.71
N LEU A 341 -10.50 -2.26 20.81
CA LEU A 341 -9.24 -1.53 20.86
C LEU A 341 -9.46 -0.02 20.73
N GLU A 342 -10.34 0.41 19.83
CA GLU A 342 -10.70 1.82 19.62
C GLU A 342 -11.36 2.43 20.87
N SER A 343 -12.14 1.67 21.67
CA SER A 343 -12.70 2.15 22.94
C SER A 343 -11.64 2.57 23.95
N GLN A 344 -10.43 1.97 23.85
CA GLN A 344 -9.26 2.32 24.64
C GLN A 344 -8.28 3.24 23.89
N GLN A 345 -8.74 3.88 22.81
CA GLN A 345 -7.92 4.78 21.96
C GLN A 345 -6.69 4.08 21.36
N ILE A 346 -6.84 2.82 20.95
CA ILE A 346 -5.86 2.08 20.16
C ILE A 346 -6.43 1.94 18.76
N TYR A 347 -5.75 2.55 17.79
CA TYR A 347 -6.14 2.52 16.38
C TYR A 347 -5.25 1.55 15.65
N SER A 348 -5.85 0.54 15.03
CA SER A 348 -5.17 -0.46 14.19
C SER A 348 -5.14 -0.01 12.73
N GLU A 349 -4.29 -0.63 11.92
CA GLU A 349 -4.21 -0.36 10.50
C GLU A 349 -5.47 -0.83 9.75
N LEU A 350 -5.87 -2.06 10.01
CA LEU A 350 -7.09 -2.65 9.45
C LEU A 350 -7.64 -3.75 10.36
N ALA A 351 -8.88 -4.13 10.10
CA ALA A 351 -9.46 -5.38 10.57
C ALA A 351 -10.14 -6.10 9.40
N ASP A 352 -10.13 -7.43 9.46
CA ASP A 352 -10.87 -8.32 8.59
C ASP A 352 -11.74 -9.26 9.45
N PRO A 353 -12.50 -10.23 8.89
CA PRO A 353 -13.29 -11.15 9.69
C PRO A 353 -12.50 -11.90 10.77
N PHE A 354 -11.22 -12.18 10.53
CA PHE A 354 -10.39 -13.02 11.40
C PHE A 354 -9.42 -12.21 12.26
N HIS A 355 -8.89 -11.09 11.73
CA HIS A 355 -7.73 -10.43 12.31
C HIS A 355 -7.94 -8.93 12.54
N VAL A 356 -7.09 -8.42 13.43
CA VAL A 356 -6.70 -7.01 13.47
C VAL A 356 -5.21 -6.93 13.14
N LEU A 357 -4.85 -6.05 12.22
CA LEU A 357 -3.46 -5.79 11.85
C LEU A 357 -2.94 -4.55 12.58
N LEU A 358 -1.83 -4.71 13.29
CA LEU A 358 -1.06 -3.61 13.86
C LEU A 358 0.19 -3.36 13.02
N VAL A 359 0.51 -2.08 12.78
CA VAL A 359 1.78 -1.65 12.19
C VAL A 359 2.63 -1.08 13.29
N LEU A 360 3.71 -1.77 13.65
CA LEU A 360 4.63 -1.33 14.68
C LEU A 360 5.54 -0.22 14.15
N PRO A 361 5.96 0.72 14.98
CA PRO A 361 6.86 1.80 14.57
C PRO A 361 8.28 1.29 14.33
N LEU A 362 8.98 1.93 13.41
CA LEU A 362 10.41 1.73 13.19
C LEU A 362 11.23 2.52 14.23
N SER A 363 10.87 2.40 15.51
CA SER A 363 11.48 3.15 16.62
C SER A 363 11.27 2.41 17.94
N GLU A 364 12.28 2.45 18.83
CA GLU A 364 12.16 1.98 20.21
C GLU A 364 11.43 2.97 21.12
N GLN A 365 11.32 4.23 20.72
CA GLN A 365 10.72 5.32 21.52
C GLN A 365 9.18 5.32 21.46
N PHE A 366 8.57 4.14 21.29
CA PHE A 366 7.13 3.99 21.28
C PHE A 366 6.64 3.46 22.63
N PRO A 367 5.47 3.88 23.13
CA PRO A 367 4.97 3.48 24.46
C PRO A 367 4.41 2.05 24.46
N PHE A 368 5.24 1.05 24.15
CA PHE A 368 4.86 -0.37 24.05
C PHE A 368 4.21 -0.88 25.34
N GLU A 369 4.73 -0.50 26.51
CA GLU A 369 4.19 -0.93 27.80
C GLU A 369 2.76 -0.40 28.02
N GLN A 370 2.54 0.88 27.76
CA GLN A 370 1.22 1.49 27.87
C GLN A 370 0.23 0.87 26.88
N SER A 371 0.71 0.54 25.67
CA SER A 371 -0.10 -0.12 24.63
C SER A 371 -0.59 -1.48 25.10
N LEU A 372 0.29 -2.32 25.67
CA LEU A 372 -0.08 -3.62 26.23
C LEU A 372 -1.11 -3.53 27.36
N GLN A 373 -0.96 -2.52 28.25
CA GLN A 373 -1.93 -2.30 29.34
C GLN A 373 -3.31 -1.91 28.81
N LYS A 374 -3.38 -1.04 27.80
CA LYS A 374 -4.63 -0.64 27.16
C LYS A 374 -5.29 -1.80 26.40
N ILE A 375 -4.48 -2.63 25.68
CA ILE A 375 -4.99 -3.83 25.01
C ILE A 375 -5.62 -4.80 26.02
N LYS A 376 -4.92 -5.09 27.15
CA LYS A 376 -5.45 -5.91 28.22
C LYS A 376 -6.78 -5.37 28.75
N LYS A 377 -6.86 -4.05 29.00
CA LYS A 377 -8.09 -3.41 29.48
C LYS A 377 -9.24 -3.55 28.50
N ALA A 378 -8.98 -3.35 27.19
CA ALA A 378 -9.98 -3.53 26.13
C ALA A 378 -10.60 -4.94 26.13
N LEU A 379 -9.82 -5.96 26.44
CA LEU A 379 -10.28 -7.36 26.45
C LEU A 379 -11.03 -7.74 27.71
N VAL A 380 -10.67 -7.20 28.89
CA VAL A 380 -11.36 -7.47 30.17
C VAL A 380 -12.80 -6.94 30.18
N GLU A 381 -13.06 -5.83 29.50
CA GLU A 381 -14.41 -5.21 29.42
C GLU A 381 -15.43 -6.06 28.64
N ILE A 382 -14.98 -7.10 27.90
CA ILE A 382 -15.85 -7.93 27.04
C ILE A 382 -16.42 -9.15 27.74
N ILE A 383 -15.86 -9.58 28.85
CA ILE A 383 -16.18 -10.86 29.54
C ILE A 383 -17.68 -11.00 29.91
N ASN A 384 -18.50 -9.95 29.71
CA ASN A 384 -19.89 -9.89 30.19
C ASN A 384 -20.99 -10.03 29.10
N THR A 385 -20.65 -10.36 27.84
CA THR A 385 -21.68 -10.50 26.79
C THR A 385 -21.61 -11.85 26.09
N GLU A 386 -22.56 -12.72 26.34
CA GLU A 386 -22.70 -14.04 25.71
C GLU A 386 -23.34 -13.94 24.32
N THR A 387 -22.70 -14.43 23.29
CA THR A 387 -23.33 -14.88 22.03
C THR A 387 -22.40 -15.84 21.28
N SER A 388 -22.89 -17.00 20.86
CA SER A 388 -22.15 -18.02 20.11
C SER A 388 -22.20 -17.78 18.59
N PHE A 389 -21.05 -17.81 17.92
CA PHE A 389 -20.92 -17.83 16.46
C PHE A 389 -19.75 -18.73 16.06
N ASP A 390 -19.91 -19.51 15.00
CA ASP A 390 -18.88 -20.45 14.53
C ASP A 390 -18.14 -19.86 13.32
N ILE A 391 -16.89 -19.43 13.54
CA ILE A 391 -16.00 -18.89 12.49
C ILE A 391 -15.62 -19.95 11.45
N ASN A 392 -15.78 -21.25 11.76
CA ASN A 392 -15.35 -22.35 10.89
C ASN A 392 -16.20 -22.54 9.62
N GLN A 393 -17.21 -21.71 9.40
CA GLN A 393 -18.11 -21.79 8.23
C GLN A 393 -17.73 -20.80 7.10
N ILE A 394 -16.55 -20.15 7.14
CA ILE A 394 -16.20 -19.16 6.12
C ILE A 394 -15.91 -19.87 4.79
N CYS A 395 -16.64 -19.43 3.76
CA CYS A 395 -16.45 -19.89 2.39
C CYS A 395 -15.01 -19.61 1.93
N PRO A 396 -14.32 -20.57 1.27
CA PRO A 396 -12.98 -20.34 0.77
C PRO A 396 -12.93 -19.17 -0.21
N PHE A 397 -11.83 -18.43 -0.15
CA PHE A 397 -11.56 -17.29 -1.01
C PHE A 397 -11.70 -17.66 -2.50
N PRO A 398 -12.46 -16.89 -3.32
CA PRO A 398 -12.90 -17.33 -4.63
C PRO A 398 -11.88 -17.15 -5.75
N PHE A 399 -10.64 -16.70 -5.47
CA PHE A 399 -9.72 -16.30 -6.52
C PHE A 399 -9.15 -17.46 -7.34
N GLN A 400 -9.19 -17.26 -8.65
CA GLN A 400 -8.54 -18.07 -9.67
C GLN A 400 -7.84 -17.14 -10.67
N ASN A 401 -6.93 -17.69 -11.48
CA ASN A 401 -6.37 -16.96 -12.61
C ASN A 401 -7.51 -16.62 -13.58
N THR A 402 -7.67 -15.35 -13.91
CA THR A 402 -8.79 -14.86 -14.72
C THR A 402 -8.34 -13.82 -15.74
N THR A 403 -9.20 -13.61 -16.73
CA THR A 403 -9.15 -12.46 -17.66
C THR A 403 -10.47 -11.74 -17.59
N LEU A 404 -10.53 -10.52 -18.07
CA LEU A 404 -11.80 -9.84 -18.26
C LEU A 404 -12.61 -10.52 -19.37
N ALA A 405 -13.92 -10.68 -19.16
CA ALA A 405 -14.85 -11.23 -20.14
C ALA A 405 -15.15 -10.27 -21.29
N ILE A 406 -15.02 -8.97 -21.02
CA ILE A 406 -15.16 -7.88 -21.99
C ILE A 406 -14.02 -6.88 -21.77
N SER A 407 -13.58 -6.22 -22.84
CA SER A 407 -12.53 -5.19 -22.75
C SER A 407 -13.02 -3.93 -22.05
N TYR A 408 -12.08 -3.09 -21.55
CA TYR A 408 -12.43 -1.80 -20.97
C TYR A 408 -13.12 -0.87 -21.97
N GLU A 409 -12.78 -0.97 -23.27
CA GLU A 409 -13.43 -0.21 -24.34
C GLU A 409 -14.90 -0.65 -24.51
N GLU A 410 -15.17 -1.95 -24.54
CA GLU A 410 -16.54 -2.47 -24.62
C GLU A 410 -17.37 -2.06 -23.41
N MET A 411 -16.79 -2.02 -22.20
CA MET A 411 -17.49 -1.56 -20.98
C MET A 411 -18.01 -0.14 -21.10
N HIS A 412 -17.31 0.75 -21.82
CA HIS A 412 -17.75 2.13 -22.03
C HIS A 412 -18.98 2.25 -22.95
N LEU A 413 -19.21 1.26 -23.79
CA LEU A 413 -20.32 1.24 -24.75
C LEU A 413 -21.57 0.57 -24.19
N LEU A 414 -21.41 -0.25 -23.14
CA LEU A 414 -22.50 -1.04 -22.58
C LEU A 414 -23.27 -0.27 -21.49
N LYS A 415 -24.56 -0.55 -21.39
CA LYS A 415 -25.41 0.01 -20.32
C LYS A 415 -25.37 -0.88 -19.10
N LYS A 416 -25.14 -0.27 -17.95
CA LYS A 416 -25.23 -0.93 -16.66
C LYS A 416 -26.70 -1.12 -16.24
N ARG A 417 -26.99 -2.26 -15.61
CA ARG A 417 -28.27 -2.56 -14.99
C ARG A 417 -28.07 -3.25 -13.66
N THR A 418 -28.96 -2.98 -12.71
CA THR A 418 -28.96 -3.62 -11.41
C THR A 418 -29.85 -4.85 -11.45
N VAL A 419 -29.35 -5.99 -10.97
CA VAL A 419 -30.07 -7.26 -10.91
C VAL A 419 -29.89 -7.93 -9.55
N PRO A 420 -30.84 -8.77 -9.09
CA PRO A 420 -30.65 -9.62 -7.91
C PRO A 420 -29.45 -10.55 -8.06
N PHE A 421 -28.86 -10.97 -6.95
CA PHE A 421 -27.70 -11.89 -6.93
C PHE A 421 -27.96 -13.15 -7.73
N GLU A 422 -29.12 -13.75 -7.60
CA GLU A 422 -29.50 -14.98 -8.30
C GLU A 422 -29.45 -14.83 -9.82
N GLU A 423 -29.82 -13.65 -10.34
CA GLU A 423 -29.81 -13.33 -11.75
C GLU A 423 -28.44 -12.84 -12.24
N ALA A 424 -27.51 -12.49 -11.33
CA ALA A 424 -26.19 -11.99 -11.67
C ALA A 424 -25.22 -13.10 -12.08
N ILE A 425 -25.48 -14.37 -11.70
CA ILE A 425 -24.60 -15.48 -12.02
C ILE A 425 -24.47 -15.64 -13.54
N GLY A 426 -23.23 -15.74 -14.02
CA GLY A 426 -22.92 -15.86 -15.47
C GLY A 426 -22.99 -14.56 -16.25
N LYS A 427 -23.34 -13.42 -15.63
CA LYS A 427 -23.25 -12.09 -16.22
C LYS A 427 -21.89 -11.44 -15.92
N VAL A 428 -21.59 -10.36 -16.62
CA VAL A 428 -20.35 -9.60 -16.46
C VAL A 428 -20.60 -8.48 -15.44
N ALA A 429 -19.72 -8.36 -14.44
CA ALA A 429 -19.82 -7.33 -13.43
C ALA A 429 -19.57 -5.94 -14.03
N ALA A 430 -20.46 -4.99 -13.74
CA ALA A 430 -20.35 -3.61 -14.20
C ALA A 430 -19.76 -2.67 -13.14
N SER A 431 -19.51 -3.17 -11.94
CA SER A 431 -18.82 -2.46 -10.85
C SER A 431 -17.99 -3.42 -10.02
N PRO A 432 -16.82 -3.01 -9.53
CA PRO A 432 -16.03 -3.86 -8.67
C PRO A 432 -16.67 -3.97 -7.28
N VAL A 433 -16.51 -5.12 -6.63
CA VAL A 433 -16.93 -5.35 -5.23
C VAL A 433 -15.69 -5.45 -4.37
N ILE A 434 -15.49 -4.49 -3.47
CA ILE A 434 -14.24 -4.32 -2.73
C ILE A 434 -14.53 -4.23 -1.23
N PRO A 435 -14.20 -5.24 -0.41
CA PRO A 435 -14.17 -5.10 1.04
C PRO A 435 -13.15 -4.03 1.44
N TYR A 436 -13.51 -3.15 2.35
CA TYR A 436 -12.60 -2.10 2.78
C TYR A 436 -12.66 -1.90 4.30
N PRO A 437 -11.59 -2.11 5.02
CA PRO A 437 -10.30 -2.69 4.62
C PRO A 437 -10.38 -4.17 4.19
N PRO A 438 -9.36 -4.73 3.49
CA PRO A 438 -8.08 -4.16 3.06
C PRO A 438 -8.11 -3.42 1.72
N GLY A 439 -9.20 -3.46 0.95
CA GLY A 439 -9.28 -2.80 -0.36
C GLY A 439 -8.89 -3.70 -1.54
N ILE A 440 -8.97 -5.02 -1.36
CA ILE A 440 -8.72 -6.03 -2.40
C ILE A 440 -10.06 -6.40 -3.04
N PRO A 441 -10.23 -6.27 -4.37
CA PRO A 441 -11.48 -6.60 -5.04
C PRO A 441 -11.77 -8.10 -5.02
N ILE A 442 -12.94 -8.47 -4.54
CA ILE A 442 -13.47 -9.84 -4.66
C ILE A 442 -13.92 -10.09 -6.11
N LEU A 443 -14.59 -9.10 -6.67
CA LEU A 443 -15.09 -9.11 -8.04
C LEU A 443 -14.57 -7.87 -8.76
N LEU A 444 -14.01 -8.06 -9.95
CA LEU A 444 -13.53 -6.97 -10.80
C LEU A 444 -14.62 -6.52 -11.78
N GLU A 445 -14.62 -5.24 -12.14
CA GLU A 445 -15.42 -4.76 -13.28
C GLU A 445 -14.96 -5.49 -14.55
N GLY A 446 -15.89 -6.04 -15.33
CA GLY A 446 -15.59 -6.83 -16.53
C GLY A 446 -15.35 -8.32 -16.29
N GLU A 447 -15.40 -8.80 -15.05
CA GLU A 447 -15.22 -10.20 -14.70
C GLU A 447 -16.56 -10.94 -14.69
N LEU A 448 -16.55 -12.23 -15.04
CA LEU A 448 -17.74 -13.08 -14.94
C LEU A 448 -18.11 -13.35 -13.50
N ILE A 449 -19.36 -13.09 -13.14
CA ILE A 449 -19.89 -13.35 -11.81
C ILE A 449 -20.16 -14.83 -11.64
N THR A 450 -19.57 -15.44 -10.62
CA THR A 450 -19.78 -16.84 -10.24
C THR A 450 -20.58 -16.93 -8.93
N LYS A 451 -21.18 -18.09 -8.69
CA LYS A 451 -21.83 -18.38 -7.42
C LYS A 451 -20.88 -18.18 -6.24
N ARG A 452 -19.61 -18.58 -6.35
CA ARG A 452 -18.60 -18.41 -5.31
C ARG A 452 -18.38 -16.95 -4.92
N HIS A 453 -18.40 -16.03 -5.90
CA HIS A 453 -18.31 -14.59 -5.61
C HIS A 453 -19.48 -14.13 -4.73
N LEU A 454 -20.71 -14.53 -5.06
CA LEU A 454 -21.91 -14.14 -4.34
C LEU A 454 -21.98 -14.73 -2.93
N ASP A 455 -21.66 -16.03 -2.80
CA ASP A 455 -21.62 -16.72 -1.52
C ASP A 455 -20.61 -16.04 -0.58
N TYR A 456 -19.40 -15.67 -1.11
CA TYR A 456 -18.37 -15.00 -0.33
C TYR A 456 -18.78 -13.55 0.05
N ILE A 457 -19.38 -12.80 -0.87
CA ILE A 457 -19.89 -11.44 -0.61
C ILE A 457 -20.96 -11.46 0.47
N SER A 458 -21.95 -12.37 0.35
CA SER A 458 -23.02 -12.52 1.34
C SER A 458 -22.47 -12.83 2.74
N HIS A 459 -21.51 -13.76 2.78
CA HIS A 459 -20.88 -14.14 4.03
C HIS A 459 -20.09 -12.99 4.69
N LEU A 460 -19.34 -12.21 3.91
CA LEU A 460 -18.66 -11.02 4.43
C LEU A 460 -19.64 -9.97 4.97
N GLN A 461 -20.81 -9.81 4.33
CA GLN A 461 -21.86 -8.89 4.81
C GLN A 461 -22.42 -9.37 6.17
N GLU A 462 -22.66 -10.66 6.33
CA GLU A 462 -23.10 -11.27 7.60
C GLU A 462 -22.09 -11.05 8.73
N LEU A 463 -20.79 -11.05 8.41
CA LEU A 463 -19.72 -10.75 9.35
C LEU A 463 -19.54 -9.26 9.64
N GLY A 464 -20.29 -8.39 8.96
CA GLY A 464 -20.24 -6.94 9.18
C GLY A 464 -19.14 -6.21 8.39
N ALA A 465 -18.58 -6.82 7.36
CA ALA A 465 -17.60 -6.18 6.49
C ALA A 465 -18.21 -4.97 5.77
N LYS A 466 -17.49 -3.86 5.74
CA LYS A 466 -17.83 -2.72 4.89
C LYS A 466 -17.39 -3.03 3.45
N ILE A 467 -18.33 -3.01 2.51
CA ILE A 467 -18.04 -3.32 1.11
C ILE A 467 -18.29 -2.07 0.26
N GLN A 468 -17.28 -1.67 -0.50
CA GLN A 468 -17.41 -0.67 -1.58
C GLN A 468 -17.92 -1.40 -2.83
N GLY A 469 -18.93 -0.87 -3.50
CA GLY A 469 -19.53 -1.52 -4.68
C GLY A 469 -20.98 -1.08 -4.91
N GLY A 470 -21.40 0.00 -4.24
CA GLY A 470 -22.70 0.64 -4.42
C GLY A 470 -23.77 0.23 -3.41
N GLN A 471 -24.86 1.02 -3.36
CA GLN A 471 -26.03 0.77 -2.49
C GLN A 471 -26.78 -0.52 -2.85
N ALA A 472 -26.61 -1.01 -4.09
CA ALA A 472 -27.27 -2.23 -4.55
C ALA A 472 -26.88 -3.46 -3.73
N LEU A 473 -25.63 -3.54 -3.24
CA LEU A 473 -25.14 -4.69 -2.47
C LEU A 473 -25.91 -4.91 -1.16
N SER A 474 -26.34 -3.86 -0.47
CA SER A 474 -27.14 -3.98 0.75
C SER A 474 -28.52 -4.60 0.49
N ASN A 475 -29.00 -4.58 -0.74
CA ASN A 475 -30.24 -5.18 -1.18
C ASN A 475 -30.03 -6.53 -1.89
N GLN A 476 -28.87 -7.15 -1.77
CA GLN A 476 -28.49 -8.37 -2.48
C GLN A 476 -28.60 -8.22 -4.01
N GLN A 477 -28.15 -7.08 -4.53
CA GLN A 477 -28.17 -6.76 -5.97
C GLN A 477 -26.77 -6.37 -6.42
N LEU A 478 -26.47 -6.61 -7.70
CA LEU A 478 -25.22 -6.22 -8.36
C LEU A 478 -25.53 -5.45 -9.66
N GLU A 479 -24.58 -4.55 -9.99
CA GLU A 479 -24.57 -3.94 -11.32
C GLU A 479 -23.89 -4.89 -12.30
N VAL A 480 -24.54 -5.13 -13.44
CA VAL A 480 -24.08 -5.99 -14.54
C VAL A 480 -24.22 -5.28 -15.89
N PHE A 481 -23.38 -5.69 -16.83
CA PHE A 481 -23.52 -5.30 -18.23
C PHE A 481 -24.54 -6.14 -18.96
#